data_9dfecb2185a0d563f36e0a7029324598
#
_entry.id   9dfecb2185a0d563f36e0a7029324598
#
_cell.length_a   1.000
_cell.length_b   1.000
_cell.length_c   1.000
_cell.angle_alpha   90.00
_cell.angle_beta   90.00
_cell.angle_gamma   90.00
#
_symmetry.space_group_name_H-M   'P 1'
#
loop_
_entity.id
_entity.type
_entity.pdbx_description
1 polymer ?
#
loop_
_entity_poly.entity_id
_entity_poly.type
_entity_poly.pdbx_seq_one_letter_code
_entity_poly.pdbx_strand_id
1 'polypeptide(L)'
;MSEIKKPDIYKMNLPADLKKLSTAQCEELCGDIRKILIDTVSKNGGHLASNLGTVELTMAIHRVFESPKDKIVWDVGHQAYTHKILTGRLKEFKTLRQENGISGFCRPDESVHDAFISGHSSTSVSAALGIATAMKLSGDKTHHAIAVVGDGASTGGELYEGLNNAGKSDTNIIVILNYNEMSISKNVGGMAKYLSSMRTKESYQRTSGRLRSEERRVGKECRSRWSPYH
;
A
#
# COMPACT_ATOMS: atom_id res chain seq x y z
N MET A 1 30.11 7.09 13.83
CA MET A 1 28.80 6.68 13.29
C MET A 1 28.99 5.30 12.72
N SER A 2 28.35 4.27 13.31
CA SER A 2 28.42 2.92 12.77
C SER A 2 27.77 2.91 11.40
N GLU A 3 28.48 2.44 10.38
CA GLU A 3 27.90 2.20 9.06
C GLU A 3 26.67 1.28 9.22
N ILE A 4 25.50 1.79 8.85
CA ILE A 4 24.28 1.00 8.80
C ILE A 4 24.47 -0.02 7.67
N LYS A 5 24.66 -1.28 8.02
CA LYS A 5 24.83 -2.35 7.03
C LYS A 5 23.56 -2.42 6.17
N LYS A 6 23.72 -2.15 4.88
CA LYS A 6 22.63 -2.18 3.90
C LYS A 6 22.03 -3.59 3.84
N PRO A 7 20.71 -3.77 3.97
CA PRO A 7 20.07 -5.07 3.81
C PRO A 7 20.10 -5.53 2.35
N ASP A 8 20.37 -6.80 2.14
CA ASP A 8 20.31 -7.44 0.82
C ASP A 8 18.96 -8.15 0.64
N ILE A 9 18.05 -7.56 -0.12
CA ILE A 9 16.69 -8.06 -0.33
C ILE A 9 16.66 -9.52 -0.83
N TYR A 10 17.68 -9.94 -1.59
CA TYR A 10 17.74 -11.29 -2.16
C TYR A 10 18.11 -12.37 -1.12
N LYS A 11 18.62 -11.96 0.06
CA LYS A 11 19.00 -12.86 1.16
C LYS A 11 18.00 -12.83 2.31
N MET A 12 16.96 -12.02 2.22
CA MET A 12 15.97 -11.88 3.29
C MET A 12 14.88 -12.94 3.19
N ASN A 13 14.43 -13.40 4.35
CA ASN A 13 13.19 -14.19 4.48
C ASN A 13 12.00 -13.24 4.60
N LEU A 14 11.42 -12.89 3.44
CA LEU A 14 10.31 -11.93 3.35
C LEU A 14 8.93 -12.63 3.52
N PRO A 15 7.98 -12.01 4.21
CA PRO A 15 8.02 -10.66 4.83
C PRO A 15 8.62 -10.62 6.25
N ALA A 16 8.95 -11.77 6.87
CA ALA A 16 9.27 -11.86 8.29
C ALA A 16 10.45 -10.97 8.74
N ASP A 17 11.49 -10.87 7.92
CA ASP A 17 12.69 -10.09 8.27
C ASP A 17 12.46 -8.58 8.22
N LEU A 18 11.39 -8.08 7.57
CA LEU A 18 11.09 -6.64 7.54
C LEU A 18 10.90 -6.04 8.92
N LYS A 19 10.33 -6.82 9.86
CA LYS A 19 10.07 -6.38 11.23
C LYS A 19 11.33 -6.11 12.03
N LYS A 20 12.47 -6.66 11.61
CA LYS A 20 13.78 -6.51 12.26
C LYS A 20 14.56 -5.29 11.77
N LEU A 21 14.14 -4.69 10.67
CA LEU A 21 14.86 -3.58 10.05
C LEU A 21 14.62 -2.27 10.81
N SER A 22 15.67 -1.44 10.87
CA SER A 22 15.53 -0.04 11.27
C SER A 22 14.81 0.78 10.18
N THR A 23 14.33 1.96 10.52
CA THR A 23 13.68 2.85 9.53
C THR A 23 14.63 3.21 8.38
N ALA A 24 15.89 3.52 8.68
CA ALA A 24 16.90 3.83 7.66
C ALA A 24 17.15 2.63 6.71
N GLN A 25 17.20 1.41 7.25
CA GLN A 25 17.32 0.21 6.41
C GLN A 25 16.09 -0.03 5.53
N CYS A 26 14.89 0.29 6.03
CA CYS A 26 13.67 0.24 5.21
C CYS A 26 13.70 1.26 4.08
N GLU A 27 14.19 2.48 4.33
CA GLU A 27 14.32 3.52 3.31
C GLU A 27 15.29 3.10 2.20
N GLU A 28 16.45 2.54 2.56
CA GLU A 28 17.41 1.99 1.59
C GLU A 28 16.78 0.87 0.75
N LEU A 29 16.05 -0.05 1.41
CA LEU A 29 15.37 -1.15 0.75
C LEU A 29 14.27 -0.65 -0.21
N CYS A 30 13.54 0.40 0.15
CA CYS A 30 12.60 1.06 -0.75
C CYS A 30 13.28 1.60 -2.02
N GLY A 31 14.51 2.13 -1.89
CA GLY A 31 15.31 2.55 -3.03
C GLY A 31 15.67 1.40 -3.98
N ASP A 32 16.01 0.23 -3.44
CA ASP A 32 16.31 -0.95 -4.26
C ASP A 32 15.04 -1.54 -4.90
N ILE A 33 13.92 -1.58 -4.17
CA ILE A 33 12.62 -1.98 -4.73
C ILE A 33 12.23 -1.10 -5.92
N ARG A 34 12.43 0.21 -5.84
CA ARG A 34 12.17 1.12 -6.97
C ARG A 34 12.99 0.77 -8.21
N LYS A 35 14.26 0.43 -8.04
CA LYS A 35 15.10 0.00 -9.18
C LYS A 35 14.54 -1.28 -9.82
N ILE A 36 14.17 -2.27 -8.99
CA ILE A 36 13.56 -3.52 -9.47
C ILE A 36 12.25 -3.24 -10.23
N LEU A 37 11.40 -2.36 -9.70
CA LEU A 37 10.15 -1.96 -10.36
C LEU A 37 10.41 -1.31 -11.72
N ILE A 38 11.34 -0.34 -11.78
CA ILE A 38 11.69 0.36 -13.03
C ILE A 38 12.24 -0.64 -14.05
N ASP A 39 13.20 -1.46 -13.65
CA ASP A 39 13.85 -2.43 -14.54
C ASP A 39 12.86 -3.48 -15.09
N THR A 40 11.93 -3.95 -14.27
CA THR A 40 10.96 -4.96 -14.70
C THR A 40 9.86 -4.35 -15.55
N VAL A 41 9.25 -3.25 -15.08
CA VAL A 41 8.11 -2.65 -15.78
C VAL A 41 8.52 -2.00 -17.09
N SER A 42 9.74 -1.49 -17.22
CA SER A 42 10.24 -0.97 -18.50
C SER A 42 10.38 -2.05 -19.59
N LYS A 43 10.56 -3.31 -19.19
CA LYS A 43 10.68 -4.45 -20.13
C LYS A 43 9.35 -5.14 -20.39
N ASN A 44 8.57 -5.36 -19.33
CA ASN A 44 7.36 -6.20 -19.39
C ASN A 44 6.08 -5.38 -19.55
N GLY A 45 6.14 -4.06 -19.41
CA GLY A 45 4.96 -3.22 -19.28
C GLY A 45 4.32 -3.34 -17.89
N GLY A 46 3.37 -2.47 -17.62
CA GLY A 46 2.64 -2.43 -16.35
C GLY A 46 2.44 -1.02 -15.80
N HIS A 47 2.03 -0.93 -14.56
CA HIS A 47 1.64 0.33 -13.90
C HIS A 47 2.80 0.88 -13.06
N LEU A 48 3.74 1.61 -13.70
CA LEU A 48 4.94 2.07 -12.99
C LEU A 48 4.64 3.15 -11.95
N ALA A 49 3.97 4.24 -12.34
CA ALA A 49 3.76 5.41 -11.48
C ALA A 49 3.00 5.05 -10.18
N SER A 50 1.89 4.29 -10.29
CA SER A 50 1.11 3.87 -9.14
C SER A 50 1.89 2.96 -8.18
N ASN A 51 2.80 2.13 -8.69
CA ASN A 51 3.64 1.28 -7.86
C ASN A 51 4.79 2.05 -7.19
N LEU A 52 5.43 2.99 -7.89
CA LEU A 52 6.44 3.85 -7.29
C LEU A 52 5.87 4.71 -6.15
N GLY A 53 4.60 5.12 -6.25
CA GLY A 53 3.90 5.90 -5.23
C GLY A 53 3.48 5.11 -3.99
N THR A 54 3.56 3.78 -4.01
CA THR A 54 3.12 2.91 -2.89
C THR A 54 4.24 2.11 -2.24
N VAL A 55 5.51 2.34 -2.58
CA VAL A 55 6.63 1.54 -2.07
C VAL A 55 6.74 1.65 -0.55
N GLU A 56 6.84 2.87 -0.01
CA GLU A 56 6.96 3.11 1.43
C GLU A 56 5.69 2.71 2.18
N LEU A 57 4.53 2.99 1.60
CA LEU A 57 3.25 2.58 2.17
C LEU A 57 3.19 1.05 2.35
N THR A 58 3.55 0.31 1.30
CA THR A 58 3.56 -1.16 1.32
C THR A 58 4.58 -1.69 2.32
N MET A 59 5.78 -1.09 2.36
CA MET A 59 6.82 -1.41 3.33
C MET A 59 6.30 -1.21 4.76
N ALA A 60 5.65 -0.08 5.04
CA ALA A 60 5.11 0.22 6.35
C ALA A 60 4.01 -0.77 6.76
N ILE A 61 3.10 -1.10 5.85
CA ILE A 61 2.04 -2.10 6.10
C ILE A 61 2.66 -3.45 6.49
N HIS A 62 3.61 -3.97 5.72
CA HIS A 62 4.25 -5.27 6.01
C HIS A 62 5.15 -5.24 7.24
N ARG A 63 5.61 -4.07 7.66
CA ARG A 63 6.39 -3.92 8.89
C ARG A 63 5.51 -3.94 10.14
N VAL A 64 4.30 -3.40 10.05
CA VAL A 64 3.36 -3.29 11.17
C VAL A 64 2.50 -4.54 11.27
N PHE A 65 1.86 -4.94 10.18
CA PHE A 65 0.89 -6.02 10.13
C PHE A 65 1.52 -7.37 9.80
N GLU A 66 0.85 -8.46 10.17
CA GLU A 66 1.34 -9.83 10.00
C GLU A 66 0.58 -10.53 8.86
N SER A 67 0.98 -10.27 7.62
CA SER A 67 0.47 -11.01 6.46
C SER A 67 1.05 -12.44 6.44
N PRO A 68 0.23 -13.51 6.19
CA PRO A 68 -1.14 -13.47 5.68
C PRO A 68 -2.25 -13.47 6.75
N LYS A 69 -1.93 -13.36 8.04
CA LYS A 69 -2.97 -13.32 9.09
C LYS A 69 -3.77 -12.05 8.99
N ASP A 70 -3.09 -10.88 9.00
CA ASP A 70 -3.72 -9.64 8.58
C ASP A 70 -3.95 -9.69 7.06
N LYS A 71 -5.14 -9.35 6.62
CA LYS A 71 -5.57 -9.46 5.23
C LYS A 71 -5.50 -8.10 4.54
N ILE A 72 -4.72 -8.01 3.47
CA ILE A 72 -4.52 -6.77 2.71
C ILE A 72 -5.27 -6.89 1.39
N VAL A 73 -6.23 -6.00 1.17
CA VAL A 73 -7.03 -5.89 -0.06
C VAL A 73 -6.61 -4.63 -0.81
N TRP A 74 -6.03 -4.81 -1.98
CA TRP A 74 -5.61 -3.73 -2.86
C TRP A 74 -6.74 -3.39 -3.82
N ASP A 75 -7.24 -2.14 -3.79
CA ASP A 75 -8.27 -1.72 -4.75
C ASP A 75 -7.72 -1.78 -6.18
N VAL A 76 -8.45 -2.38 -7.10
CA VAL A 76 -7.97 -2.77 -8.43
C VAL A 76 -6.79 -3.76 -8.39
N GLY A 77 -5.81 -3.55 -7.53
CA GLY A 77 -4.61 -4.40 -7.36
C GLY A 77 -3.44 -4.07 -8.31
N HIS A 78 -3.56 -3.06 -9.14
CA HIS A 78 -2.52 -2.64 -10.09
C HIS A 78 -1.29 -2.00 -9.41
N GLN A 79 -1.41 -1.54 -8.16
CA GLN A 79 -0.35 -0.93 -7.34
C GLN A 79 0.30 -1.91 -6.35
N ALA A 80 0.06 -3.22 -6.49
CA ALA A 80 0.49 -4.24 -5.53
C ALA A 80 1.85 -4.90 -5.87
N TYR A 81 2.67 -4.31 -6.74
CA TYR A 81 3.93 -4.94 -7.14
C TYR A 81 4.93 -5.03 -5.99
N THR A 82 5.05 -3.98 -5.18
CA THR A 82 5.87 -4.01 -3.96
C THR A 82 5.37 -5.08 -2.98
N HIS A 83 4.05 -5.26 -2.84
CA HIS A 83 3.47 -6.33 -2.05
C HIS A 83 3.94 -7.71 -2.54
N LYS A 84 3.93 -7.96 -3.85
CA LYS A 84 4.44 -9.22 -4.42
C LYS A 84 5.93 -9.43 -4.11
N ILE A 85 6.75 -8.40 -4.26
CA ILE A 85 8.18 -8.46 -3.93
C ILE A 85 8.38 -8.82 -2.45
N LEU A 86 7.68 -8.12 -1.54
CA LEU A 86 7.82 -8.28 -0.09
C LEU A 86 7.18 -9.56 0.46
N THR A 87 6.38 -10.25 -0.33
CA THR A 87 5.72 -11.52 0.04
C THR A 87 6.33 -12.74 -0.65
N GLY A 88 7.62 -12.67 -0.99
CA GLY A 88 8.42 -13.81 -1.42
C GLY A 88 8.51 -14.04 -2.92
N ARG A 89 7.84 -13.22 -3.75
CA ARG A 89 7.84 -13.37 -5.22
C ARG A 89 8.91 -12.54 -5.94
N LEU A 90 9.97 -12.15 -5.22
CA LEU A 90 11.05 -11.33 -5.78
C LEU A 90 11.76 -12.03 -6.94
N LYS A 91 12.02 -13.34 -6.82
CA LYS A 91 12.75 -14.11 -7.85
C LYS A 91 11.93 -14.21 -9.14
N GLU A 92 10.64 -14.43 -9.00
CA GLU A 92 9.67 -14.56 -10.08
C GLU A 92 9.27 -13.19 -10.65
N PHE A 93 9.58 -12.09 -9.96
CA PHE A 93 9.12 -10.75 -10.33
C PHE A 93 9.53 -10.33 -11.75
N LYS A 94 10.66 -10.85 -12.24
CA LYS A 94 11.10 -10.68 -13.64
C LYS A 94 10.11 -11.21 -14.69
N THR A 95 9.19 -12.11 -14.30
CA THR A 95 8.15 -12.69 -15.18
C THR A 95 6.81 -11.98 -15.04
N LEU A 96 6.78 -10.82 -14.38
CA LEU A 96 5.55 -10.05 -14.18
C LEU A 96 4.81 -9.82 -15.50
N ARG A 97 3.51 -10.17 -15.54
CA ARG A 97 2.61 -10.00 -16.70
C ARG A 97 3.01 -10.80 -17.95
N GLN A 98 3.94 -11.73 -17.85
CA GLN A 98 4.30 -12.61 -18.94
C GLN A 98 3.47 -13.91 -18.91
N GLU A 99 3.40 -14.59 -20.01
CA GLU A 99 2.79 -15.92 -20.09
C GLU A 99 3.51 -16.87 -19.13
N ASN A 100 2.75 -17.63 -18.35
CA ASN A 100 3.26 -18.51 -17.27
C ASN A 100 4.08 -17.79 -16.19
N GLY A 101 4.02 -16.47 -16.13
CA GLY A 101 4.64 -15.66 -15.10
C GLY A 101 3.64 -15.20 -14.03
N ILE A 102 4.12 -14.33 -13.12
CA ILE A 102 3.27 -13.77 -12.07
C ILE A 102 2.30 -12.72 -12.62
N SER A 103 1.09 -12.69 -12.07
CA SER A 103 0.03 -11.75 -12.45
C SER A 103 0.40 -10.29 -12.13
N GLY A 104 -0.09 -9.38 -12.94
CA GLY A 104 -0.06 -7.94 -12.66
C GLY A 104 -1.06 -7.47 -11.58
N PHE A 105 -1.85 -8.39 -11.01
CA PHE A 105 -2.86 -8.14 -9.98
C PHE A 105 -2.72 -9.18 -8.86
N CYS A 106 -3.30 -8.90 -7.70
CA CYS A 106 -3.36 -9.88 -6.62
C CYS A 106 -4.22 -11.08 -7.00
N ARG A 107 -3.72 -12.28 -6.68
CA ARG A 107 -4.40 -13.54 -6.95
C ARG A 107 -4.19 -14.52 -5.79
N PRO A 108 -5.26 -14.97 -5.10
CA PRO A 108 -5.16 -15.93 -4.01
C PRO A 108 -4.58 -17.29 -4.41
N ASP A 109 -4.69 -17.66 -5.68
CA ASP A 109 -4.08 -18.89 -6.23
C ASP A 109 -2.58 -18.74 -6.51
N GLU A 110 -2.07 -17.52 -6.55
CA GLU A 110 -0.64 -17.23 -6.71
C GLU A 110 0.09 -17.14 -5.35
N SER A 111 -0.57 -16.60 -4.33
CA SER A 111 0.03 -16.44 -3.00
C SER A 111 -1.01 -16.36 -1.90
N VAL A 112 -0.73 -16.99 -0.76
CA VAL A 112 -1.55 -16.89 0.46
C VAL A 112 -1.63 -15.46 1.02
N HIS A 113 -0.71 -14.59 0.61
CA HIS A 113 -0.68 -13.19 0.99
C HIS A 113 -1.66 -12.33 0.18
N ASP A 114 -2.13 -12.80 -0.96
CA ASP A 114 -3.10 -12.12 -1.80
C ASP A 114 -4.51 -12.45 -1.31
N ALA A 115 -5.06 -11.61 -0.43
CA ALA A 115 -6.29 -11.90 0.30
C ALA A 115 -7.55 -11.88 -0.57
N PHE A 116 -7.52 -11.19 -1.72
CA PHE A 116 -8.67 -11.00 -2.58
C PHE A 116 -8.26 -10.83 -4.04
N ILE A 117 -9.03 -11.43 -4.95
CA ILE A 117 -8.91 -11.17 -6.39
C ILE A 117 -9.60 -9.86 -6.71
N SER A 118 -8.88 -8.93 -7.29
CA SER A 118 -9.44 -7.65 -7.70
C SER A 118 -9.09 -7.35 -9.17
N GLY A 119 -9.63 -6.30 -9.69
CA GLY A 119 -9.48 -5.85 -11.08
C GLY A 119 -10.47 -4.72 -11.34
N HIS A 120 -11.55 -4.68 -10.56
CA HIS A 120 -12.54 -3.60 -10.56
C HIS A 120 -12.22 -2.61 -9.46
N SER A 121 -12.41 -1.31 -9.73
CA SER A 121 -12.22 -0.24 -8.78
C SER A 121 -13.36 -0.15 -7.76
N SER A 122 -13.07 0.44 -6.60
CA SER A 122 -14.02 0.79 -5.53
C SER A 122 -14.53 -0.39 -4.70
N THR A 123 -14.11 -1.63 -4.97
CA THR A 123 -14.63 -2.84 -4.31
C THR A 123 -13.89 -3.23 -3.04
N SER A 124 -12.72 -2.68 -2.80
CA SER A 124 -11.79 -3.14 -1.75
C SER A 124 -12.33 -2.97 -0.33
N VAL A 125 -13.09 -1.90 -0.06
CA VAL A 125 -13.64 -1.65 1.28
C VAL A 125 -14.74 -2.66 1.60
N SER A 126 -15.64 -2.93 0.65
CA SER A 126 -16.69 -3.95 0.80
C SER A 126 -16.08 -5.34 1.01
N ALA A 127 -15.05 -5.70 0.22
CA ALA A 127 -14.34 -6.97 0.36
C ALA A 127 -13.63 -7.07 1.72
N ALA A 128 -12.88 -6.04 2.13
CA ALA A 128 -12.20 -6.01 3.43
C ALA A 128 -13.18 -6.07 4.60
N LEU A 129 -14.33 -5.40 4.50
CA LEU A 129 -15.38 -5.47 5.53
C LEU A 129 -15.96 -6.89 5.65
N GLY A 130 -16.19 -7.55 4.52
CA GLY A 130 -16.62 -8.95 4.51
C GLY A 130 -15.60 -9.87 5.18
N ILE A 131 -14.31 -9.70 4.88
CA ILE A 131 -13.21 -10.44 5.50
C ILE A 131 -13.14 -10.14 7.01
N ALA A 132 -13.18 -8.87 7.43
CA ALA A 132 -13.15 -8.48 8.83
C ALA A 132 -14.34 -9.04 9.62
N THR A 133 -15.52 -9.08 8.98
CA THR A 133 -16.72 -9.70 9.56
C THR A 133 -16.54 -11.21 9.74
N ALA A 134 -15.99 -11.90 8.74
CA ALA A 134 -15.69 -13.33 8.83
C ALA A 134 -14.66 -13.62 9.93
N MET A 135 -13.59 -12.82 10.04
CA MET A 135 -12.59 -12.91 11.11
C MET A 135 -13.26 -12.77 12.49
N LYS A 136 -14.10 -11.75 12.67
CA LYS A 136 -14.85 -11.54 13.91
C LYS A 136 -15.75 -12.73 14.25
N LEU A 137 -16.51 -13.25 13.28
CA LEU A 137 -17.40 -14.40 13.49
C LEU A 137 -16.63 -15.68 13.82
N SER A 138 -15.42 -15.84 13.32
CA SER A 138 -14.52 -16.96 13.68
C SER A 138 -13.78 -16.75 14.99
N GLY A 139 -14.02 -15.64 15.70
CA GLY A 139 -13.41 -15.34 16.99
C GLY A 139 -12.04 -14.68 16.94
N ASP A 140 -11.55 -14.33 15.74
CA ASP A 140 -10.31 -13.56 15.59
C ASP A 140 -10.57 -12.08 15.92
N LYS A 141 -9.98 -11.63 17.04
CA LYS A 141 -10.10 -10.26 17.54
C LYS A 141 -8.79 -9.48 17.45
N THR A 142 -7.74 -10.10 16.92
CA THR A 142 -6.38 -9.55 16.96
C THR A 142 -5.87 -9.08 15.59
N HIS A 143 -6.30 -9.74 14.53
CA HIS A 143 -5.87 -9.40 13.18
C HIS A 143 -6.84 -8.43 12.50
N HIS A 144 -6.39 -7.84 11.41
CA HIS A 144 -7.06 -6.75 10.70
C HIS A 144 -7.32 -7.12 9.25
N ALA A 145 -8.39 -6.58 8.68
CA ALA A 145 -8.56 -6.49 7.24
C ALA A 145 -8.26 -5.04 6.80
N ILE A 146 -7.34 -4.89 5.85
CA ILE A 146 -6.80 -3.59 5.43
C ILE A 146 -7.17 -3.37 3.97
N ALA A 147 -7.96 -2.33 3.68
CA ALA A 147 -8.25 -1.90 2.31
C ALA A 147 -7.31 -0.77 1.92
N VAL A 148 -6.58 -0.92 0.81
CA VAL A 148 -5.74 0.14 0.24
C VAL A 148 -6.41 0.66 -1.01
N VAL A 149 -6.88 1.91 -0.95
CA VAL A 149 -7.71 2.57 -1.96
C VAL A 149 -6.93 3.70 -2.62
N GLY A 150 -6.88 3.72 -3.94
CA GLY A 150 -6.35 4.86 -4.70
C GLY A 150 -7.37 5.97 -4.88
N ASP A 151 -6.91 7.16 -5.21
CA ASP A 151 -7.74 8.34 -5.43
C ASP A 151 -8.74 8.17 -6.60
N GLY A 152 -8.35 7.51 -7.68
CA GLY A 152 -9.25 7.20 -8.79
C GLY A 152 -10.42 6.30 -8.37
N ALA A 153 -10.15 5.29 -7.54
CA ALA A 153 -11.18 4.40 -7.00
C ALA A 153 -12.13 5.13 -6.04
N SER A 154 -11.68 6.20 -5.41
CA SER A 154 -12.50 7.01 -4.51
C SER A 154 -13.59 7.83 -5.22
N THR A 155 -13.70 7.76 -6.54
CA THR A 155 -14.79 8.37 -7.31
C THR A 155 -15.99 7.44 -7.50
N GLY A 156 -15.84 6.15 -7.25
CA GLY A 156 -16.90 5.15 -7.40
C GLY A 156 -17.86 5.10 -6.22
N GLY A 157 -19.15 4.89 -6.49
CA GLY A 157 -20.20 4.86 -5.46
C GLY A 157 -20.06 3.72 -4.47
N GLU A 158 -19.65 2.54 -4.94
CA GLU A 158 -19.49 1.34 -4.10
C GLU A 158 -18.53 1.55 -2.92
N LEU A 159 -17.46 2.36 -3.12
CA LEU A 159 -16.57 2.72 -2.02
C LEU A 159 -17.34 3.34 -0.85
N TYR A 160 -18.27 4.26 -1.14
CA TYR A 160 -19.04 4.98 -0.11
C TYR A 160 -20.08 4.09 0.55
N GLU A 161 -20.66 3.16 -0.18
CA GLU A 161 -21.54 2.12 0.38
C GLU A 161 -20.75 1.23 1.35
N GLY A 162 -19.55 0.79 0.96
CA GLY A 162 -18.64 0.06 1.82
C GLY A 162 -18.25 0.84 3.07
N LEU A 163 -17.86 2.11 2.93
CA LEU A 163 -17.50 2.99 4.05
C LEU A 163 -18.67 3.24 5.00
N ASN A 164 -19.88 3.45 4.46
CA ASN A 164 -21.08 3.65 5.26
C ASN A 164 -21.39 2.44 6.13
N ASN A 165 -21.25 1.23 5.59
CA ASN A 165 -21.42 -0.01 6.34
C ASN A 165 -20.27 -0.23 7.34
N ALA A 166 -19.02 0.01 6.93
CA ALA A 166 -17.86 -0.11 7.79
C ALA A 166 -17.94 0.82 9.01
N GLY A 167 -18.42 2.06 8.82
CA GLY A 167 -18.56 3.04 9.90
C GLY A 167 -19.52 2.65 11.02
N LYS A 168 -20.43 1.70 10.78
CA LYS A 168 -21.32 1.12 11.81
C LYS A 168 -20.82 -0.22 12.35
N SER A 169 -19.82 -0.81 11.72
CA SER A 169 -19.27 -2.09 12.15
C SER A 169 -18.33 -1.90 13.34
N ASP A 170 -18.25 -2.90 14.20
CA ASP A 170 -17.27 -3.03 15.27
C ASP A 170 -16.19 -4.07 14.89
N THR A 171 -15.84 -4.14 13.60
CA THR A 171 -14.84 -5.03 13.03
C THR A 171 -13.47 -4.37 12.97
N ASN A 172 -12.43 -5.19 12.95
CA ASN A 172 -11.04 -4.71 12.80
C ASN A 172 -10.71 -4.40 11.34
N ILE A 173 -11.42 -3.44 10.75
CA ILE A 173 -11.14 -2.94 9.40
C ILE A 173 -10.31 -1.66 9.45
N ILE A 174 -9.33 -1.55 8.56
CA ILE A 174 -8.53 -0.34 8.34
C ILE A 174 -8.65 0.05 6.88
N VAL A 175 -8.99 1.31 6.62
CA VAL A 175 -9.06 1.84 5.25
C VAL A 175 -7.96 2.88 5.07
N ILE A 176 -7.07 2.63 4.12
CA ILE A 176 -5.96 3.51 3.76
C ILE A 176 -6.31 4.15 2.41
N LEU A 177 -6.62 5.44 2.42
CA LEU A 177 -6.83 6.22 1.20
C LEU A 177 -5.51 6.84 0.74
N ASN A 178 -4.93 6.29 -0.32
CA ASN A 178 -3.75 6.84 -0.97
C ASN A 178 -4.18 7.92 -1.98
N TYR A 179 -4.24 9.16 -1.51
CA TYR A 179 -4.68 10.32 -2.30
C TYR A 179 -3.47 11.16 -2.73
N ASN A 180 -3.00 10.95 -3.94
CA ASN A 180 -1.82 11.64 -4.50
C ASN A 180 -2.11 12.39 -5.81
N GLU A 181 -3.37 12.44 -6.25
CA GLU A 181 -3.81 13.08 -7.50
C GLU A 181 -3.17 12.49 -8.78
N MET A 182 -2.61 11.27 -8.68
CA MET A 182 -1.95 10.55 -9.77
C MET A 182 -2.88 9.54 -10.44
N SER A 183 -4.10 9.95 -10.77
CA SER A 183 -5.03 9.16 -11.59
C SER A 183 -4.80 9.41 -13.09
N ILE A 184 -5.26 8.48 -13.93
CA ILE A 184 -5.13 8.58 -15.41
C ILE A 184 -5.79 9.86 -15.96
N SER A 185 -6.88 10.30 -15.32
CA SER A 185 -7.56 11.56 -15.60
C SER A 185 -7.82 12.31 -14.29
N LYS A 186 -8.10 13.61 -14.37
CA LYS A 186 -8.44 14.38 -13.16
C LYS A 186 -9.65 13.76 -12.47
N ASN A 187 -9.54 13.59 -11.15
CA ASN A 187 -10.66 13.13 -10.34
C ASN A 187 -11.84 14.12 -10.45
N VAL A 188 -13.02 13.58 -10.72
CA VAL A 188 -14.23 14.37 -10.91
C VAL A 188 -15.26 14.07 -9.82
N GLY A 189 -16.21 14.97 -9.64
CA GLY A 189 -17.32 14.80 -8.71
C GLY A 189 -17.15 15.53 -7.37
N GLY A 190 -18.24 15.55 -6.59
CA GLY A 190 -18.31 16.29 -5.33
C GLY A 190 -17.33 15.81 -4.28
N MET A 191 -17.09 14.50 -4.21
CA MET A 191 -16.14 13.91 -3.24
C MET A 191 -14.68 14.23 -3.57
N ALA A 192 -14.29 14.21 -4.83
CA ALA A 192 -12.95 14.66 -5.23
C ALA A 192 -12.72 16.12 -4.82
N LYS A 193 -13.71 16.99 -5.03
CA LYS A 193 -13.70 18.38 -4.60
C LYS A 193 -13.65 18.50 -3.07
N TYR A 194 -14.41 17.69 -2.35
CA TYR A 194 -14.41 17.67 -0.88
C TYR A 194 -13.07 17.23 -0.30
N LEU A 195 -12.49 16.14 -0.80
CA LEU A 195 -11.17 15.64 -0.36
C LEU A 195 -10.07 16.67 -0.66
N SER A 196 -10.08 17.29 -1.83
CA SER A 196 -9.17 18.37 -2.16
C SER A 196 -9.32 19.56 -1.20
N SER A 197 -10.56 19.96 -0.89
CA SER A 197 -10.84 21.05 0.06
C SER A 197 -10.39 20.74 1.50
N MET A 198 -10.45 19.47 1.92
CA MET A 198 -9.95 19.07 3.25
C MET A 198 -8.44 19.26 3.36
N ARG A 199 -7.68 18.98 2.31
CA ARG A 199 -6.21 19.15 2.30
C ARG A 199 -5.78 20.62 2.43
N THR A 200 -6.60 21.55 1.97
CA THR A 200 -6.34 22.99 2.04
C THR A 200 -6.75 23.63 3.37
N LYS A 201 -7.51 22.92 4.22
CA LYS A 201 -7.92 23.44 5.53
C LYS A 201 -6.71 23.61 6.46
N GLU A 202 -6.67 24.74 7.16
CA GLU A 202 -5.60 25.03 8.14
C GLU A 202 -5.45 23.94 9.21
N SER A 203 -6.55 23.35 9.67
CA SER A 203 -6.53 22.26 10.65
C SER A 203 -5.75 21.04 10.14
N TYR A 204 -5.97 20.66 8.88
CA TYR A 204 -5.23 19.57 8.23
C TYR A 204 -3.76 19.93 8.05
N GLN A 205 -3.46 21.14 7.57
CA GLN A 205 -2.08 21.62 7.39
C GLN A 205 -1.33 21.72 8.70
N ARG A 206 -1.98 22.20 9.77
CA ARG A 206 -1.40 22.24 11.13
C ARG A 206 -1.09 20.84 11.66
N THR A 207 -2.02 19.90 11.51
CA THR A 207 -1.82 18.50 11.96
C THR A 207 -0.74 17.82 11.15
N SER A 208 -0.75 17.95 9.83
CA SER A 208 0.29 17.43 8.93
C SER A 208 1.66 18.09 9.25
N GLY A 209 1.69 19.39 9.52
CA GLY A 209 2.89 20.11 9.93
C GLY A 209 3.44 19.64 11.29
N ARG A 210 2.57 19.33 12.27
CA ARG A 210 2.96 18.76 13.57
C ARG A 210 3.54 17.36 13.39
N LEU A 211 2.89 16.47 12.66
CA LEU A 211 3.40 15.12 12.37
C LEU A 211 4.76 15.19 11.68
N ARG A 212 4.91 16.03 10.66
CA ARG A 212 6.22 16.25 10.00
C ARG A 212 7.27 16.85 10.93
N SER A 213 6.89 17.68 11.90
CA SER A 213 7.83 18.24 12.88
C SER A 213 8.23 17.22 13.93
N GLU A 214 7.35 16.29 14.29
CA GLU A 214 7.67 15.16 15.18
C GLU A 214 8.58 14.15 14.47
N GLU A 215 8.32 13.83 13.21
CA GLU A 215 9.23 13.03 12.38
C GLU A 215 10.62 13.66 12.29
N ARG A 216 10.71 15.02 12.16
CA ARG A 216 11.99 15.76 12.18
C ARG A 216 12.67 15.76 13.54
N ARG A 217 11.94 15.64 14.64
CA ARG A 217 12.51 15.49 15.99
C ARG A 217 13.06 14.11 16.25
N VAL A 218 12.41 13.09 15.75
CA VAL A 218 12.82 11.68 15.87
C VAL A 218 13.93 11.34 14.87
N GLY A 219 14.01 12.05 13.74
CA GLY A 219 15.01 11.88 12.69
C GLY A 219 15.78 13.17 12.41
N LYS A 220 16.72 13.59 13.28
CA LYS A 220 17.59 14.75 13.03
C LYS A 220 18.49 14.63 11.79
N GLU A 221 18.37 13.56 11.01
CA GLU A 221 19.23 13.28 9.85
C GLU A 221 18.50 12.88 8.56
N CYS A 222 17.18 12.83 8.51
CA CYS A 222 16.48 12.60 7.25
C CYS A 222 16.22 13.90 6.50
N ARG A 223 17.22 14.40 5.79
CA ARG A 223 17.00 15.30 4.66
C ARG A 223 16.35 14.48 3.55
N SER A 224 15.02 14.36 3.60
CA SER A 224 14.27 13.86 2.49
C SER A 224 14.39 14.86 1.32
N ARG A 225 15.25 14.55 0.38
CA ARG A 225 15.16 15.07 -0.98
C ARG A 225 13.92 14.44 -1.64
N TRP A 226 12.76 14.92 -1.26
CA TRP A 226 11.52 14.51 -1.89
C TRP A 226 10.71 15.74 -2.27
N SER A 227 10.99 16.23 -3.43
CA SER A 227 10.05 16.77 -4.41
C SER A 227 10.78 16.98 -5.73
N PRO A 228 10.62 16.10 -6.71
CA PRO A 228 10.98 16.40 -8.07
C PRO A 228 9.77 16.59 -8.99
N TYR A 229 8.61 16.93 -8.45
CA TYR A 229 7.47 17.30 -9.30
C TYR A 229 6.72 18.47 -8.68
N HIS A 230 7.12 19.65 -9.11
CA HIS A 230 6.25 20.81 -9.21
C HIS A 230 5.50 20.75 -10.52
#